data_9f742d4aa819babe529879991b5f16e8
#
_entry.id   9f742d4aa819babe529879991b5f16e8
#
_cell.length_a   1.000
_cell.length_b   1.000
_cell.length_c   1.000
_cell.angle_alpha   90.00
_cell.angle_beta   90.00
_cell.angle_gamma   90.00
#
_symmetry.space_group_name_H-M   'P 1'
#
loop_
_entity.id
_entity.type
_entity.pdbx_description
1 polymer ?
#
loop_
_entity_poly.entity_id
_entity_poly.type
_entity_poly.pdbx_seq_one_letter_code
_entity_poly.pdbx_strand_id
1 'polypeptide(L)'
;MKKALEGFWNSVKSLQGGITFDPVGNPSFNLQLGDIHATEATLDEIFRYLEKAAKPVIVAIDEFQQVASYAEKNVEALLRTHIQHCRNARFIFAGSQRHVMGSMFTNASRPFYQSVSMMYLESIELSKYEDFARGYFEKGGREIEQGVVADIYNRFDGVTWYVQKILNMLYSITPEKGECRAGMIPEALNNILESYKYTFQEILFRLPERQKELLIAINKEDRAEAVTSGTFVKKYSLPSPSSVQAALKGLLEKDFITHEQGIYRIYDRFFGIWLNENY
;
A
#
# COMPACT_ATOMS: atom_id res chain seq x y z
N MET A 1 -10.86 -15.14 24.59
CA MET A 1 -10.89 -14.71 23.17
C MET A 1 -12.04 -15.37 22.39
N LYS A 2 -12.16 -16.71 22.28
CA LYS A 2 -13.27 -17.39 21.60
C LYS A 2 -14.68 -16.88 22.02
N LYS A 3 -14.98 -16.80 23.31
CA LYS A 3 -16.30 -16.33 23.82
C LYS A 3 -16.64 -14.87 23.43
N ALA A 4 -15.65 -13.98 23.31
CA ALA A 4 -15.89 -12.60 22.87
C ALA A 4 -16.19 -12.54 21.37
N LEU A 5 -15.53 -13.36 20.58
CA LEU A 5 -15.77 -13.54 19.16
C LEU A 5 -17.14 -14.17 18.86
N GLU A 6 -17.51 -15.22 19.59
CA GLU A 6 -18.85 -15.83 19.49
C GLU A 6 -19.95 -14.83 19.88
N GLY A 7 -19.69 -13.99 20.89
CA GLY A 7 -20.60 -12.91 21.27
C GLY A 7 -20.74 -11.84 20.19
N PHE A 8 -19.67 -11.48 19.50
CA PHE A 8 -19.69 -10.56 18.37
C PHE A 8 -20.52 -11.13 17.21
N TRP A 9 -20.22 -12.38 16.77
CA TRP A 9 -20.95 -13.03 15.67
C TRP A 9 -22.44 -13.23 15.96
N ASN A 10 -22.79 -13.55 17.20
CA ASN A 10 -24.19 -13.69 17.58
C ASN A 10 -24.94 -12.36 17.63
N SER A 11 -24.20 -11.24 17.75
CA SER A 11 -24.79 -9.89 17.82
C SER A 11 -24.90 -9.20 16.48
N VAL A 12 -24.10 -9.62 15.47
CA VAL A 12 -24.04 -9.00 14.14
C VAL A 12 -24.50 -10.00 13.09
N LYS A 13 -25.80 -10.27 13.06
CA LYS A 13 -26.41 -11.27 12.19
C LYS A 13 -26.41 -10.90 10.70
N SER A 14 -26.23 -9.63 10.38
CA SER A 14 -26.24 -9.10 9.01
C SER A 14 -24.88 -9.15 8.30
N LEU A 15 -23.81 -9.53 9.01
CA LEU A 15 -22.48 -9.63 8.40
C LEU A 15 -22.26 -10.97 7.70
N GLN A 16 -22.07 -10.92 6.39
CA GLN A 16 -21.46 -12.01 5.63
C GLN A 16 -19.95 -11.73 5.57
N GLY A 17 -19.17 -12.41 6.39
CA GLY A 17 -17.73 -12.24 6.45
C GLY A 17 -17.01 -13.49 6.94
N GLY A 18 -15.79 -13.68 6.45
CA GLY A 18 -14.89 -14.74 6.91
C GLY A 18 -13.92 -14.23 7.97
N ILE A 19 -13.64 -15.05 8.97
CA ILE A 19 -12.49 -14.84 9.86
C ILE A 19 -11.29 -15.49 9.19
N THR A 20 -10.24 -14.71 8.96
CA THR A 20 -8.92 -15.23 8.60
C THR A 20 -8.01 -15.09 9.82
N PHE A 21 -7.09 -16.02 9.99
CA PHE A 21 -6.08 -15.95 11.03
C PHE A 21 -4.73 -15.72 10.36
N ASP A 22 -3.94 -14.79 10.90
CA ASP A 22 -2.55 -14.65 10.48
C ASP A 22 -1.71 -15.86 10.91
N PRO A 23 -0.47 -16.02 10.39
CA PRO A 23 0.41 -17.13 10.76
C PRO A 23 0.76 -17.19 12.26
N VAL A 24 0.49 -16.12 13.01
CA VAL A 24 0.72 -16.00 14.47
C VAL A 24 -0.56 -16.30 15.26
N GLY A 25 -1.68 -16.55 14.55
CA GLY A 25 -2.96 -16.94 15.16
C GLY A 25 -3.83 -15.76 15.59
N ASN A 26 -3.54 -14.52 15.17
CA ASN A 26 -4.41 -13.38 15.41
C ASN A 26 -5.56 -13.38 14.41
N PRO A 27 -6.81 -13.17 14.87
CA PRO A 27 -7.93 -13.07 13.96
C PRO A 27 -7.91 -11.75 13.20
N SER A 28 -7.99 -11.82 11.89
CA SER A 28 -8.35 -10.69 11.04
C SER A 28 -9.73 -10.92 10.42
N PHE A 29 -10.50 -9.84 10.31
CA PHE A 29 -11.86 -9.90 9.82
C PHE A 29 -11.91 -9.24 8.44
N ASN A 30 -12.31 -9.99 7.42
CA ASN A 30 -12.71 -9.42 6.15
C ASN A 30 -14.23 -9.22 6.19
N LEU A 31 -14.65 -7.97 6.31
CA LEU A 31 -16.04 -7.58 6.20
C LEU A 31 -16.35 -7.29 4.72
N GLN A 32 -17.08 -8.17 4.05
CA GLN A 32 -17.80 -7.80 2.84
C GLN A 32 -19.16 -7.29 3.27
N LEU A 33 -19.39 -6.00 3.08
CA LEU A 33 -20.72 -5.41 3.19
C LEU A 33 -21.55 -5.92 2.00
N GLY A 34 -22.53 -6.76 2.30
CA GLY A 34 -23.57 -7.15 1.35
C GLY A 34 -24.45 -5.96 0.96
N ASP A 35 -25.57 -6.19 0.27
CA ASP A 35 -26.47 -5.19 -0.29
C ASP A 35 -26.72 -3.95 0.59
N ILE A 36 -26.73 -2.79 -0.05
CA ILE A 36 -26.75 -1.42 0.48
C ILE A 36 -27.84 -1.17 1.56
N HIS A 37 -28.95 -1.89 1.52
CA HIS A 37 -30.06 -1.73 2.50
C HIS A 37 -29.72 -2.30 3.90
N ALA A 38 -28.68 -3.12 4.03
CA ALA A 38 -28.25 -3.71 5.28
C ALA A 38 -27.13 -2.89 5.97
N THR A 39 -26.52 -1.91 5.31
CA THR A 39 -25.28 -1.23 5.75
C THR A 39 -25.52 -0.42 7.02
N GLU A 40 -26.58 0.39 7.11
CA GLU A 40 -26.91 1.18 8.31
C GLU A 40 -27.24 0.27 9.49
N ALA A 41 -28.09 -0.74 9.28
CA ALA A 41 -28.46 -1.69 10.32
C ALA A 41 -27.23 -2.46 10.84
N THR A 42 -26.32 -2.81 9.95
CA THR A 42 -25.07 -3.50 10.29
C THR A 42 -24.12 -2.61 11.10
N LEU A 43 -23.97 -1.35 10.72
CA LEU A 43 -23.15 -0.39 11.49
C LEU A 43 -23.77 -0.17 12.88
N ASP A 44 -25.09 0.03 12.99
CA ASP A 44 -25.78 0.15 14.26
C ASP A 44 -25.53 -1.05 15.18
N GLU A 45 -25.58 -2.28 14.65
CA GLU A 45 -25.33 -3.49 15.42
C GLU A 45 -23.87 -3.55 15.91
N ILE A 46 -22.91 -3.23 15.05
CA ILE A 46 -21.49 -3.19 15.40
C ILE A 46 -21.24 -2.17 16.51
N PHE A 47 -21.69 -0.93 16.32
CA PHE A 47 -21.46 0.13 17.29
C PHE A 47 -22.18 -0.10 18.61
N ARG A 48 -23.39 -0.68 18.58
CA ARG A 48 -24.10 -1.11 19.78
C ARG A 48 -23.35 -2.21 20.54
N TYR A 49 -22.72 -3.14 19.83
CA TYR A 49 -21.87 -4.16 20.44
C TYR A 49 -20.63 -3.53 21.09
N LEU A 50 -19.93 -2.63 20.38
CA LEU A 50 -18.76 -1.92 20.90
C LEU A 50 -19.10 -1.13 22.18
N GLU A 51 -20.23 -0.44 22.19
CA GLU A 51 -20.66 0.37 23.34
C GLU A 51 -21.02 -0.48 24.56
N LYS A 52 -21.58 -1.68 24.34
CA LYS A 52 -21.96 -2.62 25.39
C LYS A 52 -20.84 -3.55 25.87
N ALA A 53 -19.67 -3.48 25.25
CA ALA A 53 -18.56 -4.33 25.61
C ALA A 53 -18.13 -4.09 27.07
N ALA A 54 -17.87 -5.18 27.80
CA ALA A 54 -17.51 -5.12 29.22
C ALA A 54 -16.17 -4.44 29.52
N LYS A 55 -15.32 -4.29 28.49
CA LYS A 55 -14.00 -3.63 28.56
C LYS A 55 -13.88 -2.65 27.41
N PRO A 56 -13.10 -1.57 27.58
CA PRO A 56 -12.76 -0.67 26.48
C PRO A 56 -12.18 -1.44 25.30
N VAL A 57 -12.60 -1.08 24.07
CA VAL A 57 -12.22 -1.74 22.83
C VAL A 57 -11.31 -0.82 22.02
N ILE A 58 -10.33 -1.39 21.34
CA ILE A 58 -9.55 -0.71 20.31
C ILE A 58 -9.95 -1.31 18.98
N VAL A 59 -10.39 -0.47 18.06
CA VAL A 59 -10.77 -0.84 16.69
C VAL A 59 -9.76 -0.22 15.72
N ALA A 60 -9.02 -1.05 15.01
CA ALA A 60 -8.15 -0.62 13.93
C ALA A 60 -8.84 -0.89 12.58
N ILE A 61 -8.93 0.14 11.75
CA ILE A 61 -9.49 0.06 10.39
C ILE A 61 -8.35 0.34 9.43
N ASP A 62 -7.97 -0.68 8.68
CA ASP A 62 -6.93 -0.59 7.65
C ASP A 62 -7.52 -0.13 6.32
N GLU A 63 -6.67 0.44 5.46
CA GLU A 63 -7.05 1.02 4.16
C GLU A 63 -8.25 1.99 4.26
N PHE A 64 -8.28 2.80 5.32
CA PHE A 64 -9.40 3.68 5.64
C PHE A 64 -9.73 4.67 4.52
N GLN A 65 -8.76 5.04 3.66
CA GLN A 65 -9.01 5.88 2.49
C GLN A 65 -10.04 5.28 1.52
N GLN A 66 -10.28 3.97 1.56
CA GLN A 66 -11.33 3.31 0.75
C GLN A 66 -12.72 3.91 1.02
N VAL A 67 -12.96 4.39 2.24
CA VAL A 67 -14.23 5.04 2.61
C VAL A 67 -14.51 6.27 1.74
N ALA A 68 -13.47 6.95 1.27
CA ALA A 68 -13.61 8.12 0.39
C ALA A 68 -14.04 7.76 -1.04
N SER A 69 -13.88 6.52 -1.47
CA SER A 69 -14.18 6.04 -2.83
C SER A 69 -15.52 5.30 -2.95
N TYR A 70 -16.23 5.08 -1.84
CA TYR A 70 -17.55 4.44 -1.92
C TYR A 70 -18.54 5.29 -2.73
N ALA A 71 -19.28 4.61 -3.59
CA ALA A 71 -20.26 5.24 -4.48
C ALA A 71 -21.49 5.79 -3.72
N GLU A 72 -21.77 5.22 -2.56
CA GLU A 72 -22.88 5.63 -1.69
C GLU A 72 -22.58 6.99 -1.08
N LYS A 73 -23.55 7.89 -1.21
CA LYS A 73 -23.45 9.22 -0.61
C LYS A 73 -23.48 9.12 0.92
N ASN A 74 -22.56 9.82 1.57
CA ASN A 74 -22.52 10.01 3.02
C ASN A 74 -21.97 8.86 3.87
N VAL A 75 -21.34 7.81 3.33
CA VAL A 75 -20.74 6.73 4.14
C VAL A 75 -19.75 7.29 5.16
N GLU A 76 -18.92 8.23 4.76
CA GLU A 76 -17.96 8.90 5.65
C GLU A 76 -18.67 9.65 6.79
N ALA A 77 -19.75 10.39 6.50
CA ALA A 77 -20.51 11.11 7.51
C ALA A 77 -21.25 10.18 8.46
N LEU A 78 -21.83 9.10 7.93
CA LEU A 78 -22.50 8.07 8.73
C LEU A 78 -21.53 7.42 9.70
N LEU A 79 -20.37 6.96 9.21
CA LEU A 79 -19.33 6.37 10.03
C LEU A 79 -18.81 7.34 11.09
N ARG A 80 -18.61 8.60 10.72
CA ARG A 80 -18.22 9.67 11.66
C ARG A 80 -19.24 9.84 12.79
N THR A 81 -20.54 9.81 12.48
CA THR A 81 -21.62 9.92 13.48
C THR A 81 -21.54 8.77 14.48
N HIS A 82 -21.42 7.53 14.02
CA HIS A 82 -21.32 6.38 14.91
C HIS A 82 -20.07 6.44 15.80
N ILE A 83 -18.92 6.79 15.23
CA ILE A 83 -17.66 6.90 15.97
C ILE A 83 -17.73 7.96 17.07
N GLN A 84 -18.33 9.12 16.78
CA GLN A 84 -18.49 10.20 17.78
C GLN A 84 -19.33 9.79 18.98
N HIS A 85 -20.34 8.96 18.77
CA HIS A 85 -21.24 8.52 19.85
C HIS A 85 -20.68 7.31 20.63
N CYS A 86 -19.74 6.56 20.05
CA CYS A 86 -19.17 5.37 20.70
C CYS A 86 -18.08 5.76 21.71
N ARG A 87 -18.42 5.74 22.99
CA ARG A 87 -17.51 6.14 24.09
C ARG A 87 -16.60 5.02 24.58
N ASN A 88 -17.04 3.77 24.40
CA ASN A 88 -16.35 2.59 24.91
C ASN A 88 -15.29 2.04 23.94
N ALA A 89 -15.13 2.65 22.75
CA ALA A 89 -14.09 2.27 21.78
C ALA A 89 -13.13 3.44 21.47
N ARG A 90 -11.91 3.06 21.08
CA ARG A 90 -10.91 3.96 20.48
C ARG A 90 -10.62 3.44 19.08
N PHE A 91 -10.49 4.37 18.13
CA PHE A 91 -10.34 4.04 16.70
C PHE A 91 -8.97 4.43 16.23
N ILE A 92 -8.34 3.54 15.46
CA ILE A 92 -7.10 3.74 14.74
C ILE A 92 -7.43 3.58 13.26
N PHE A 93 -7.15 4.61 12.45
CA PHE A 93 -7.33 4.58 11.01
C PHE A 93 -5.95 4.46 10.37
N ALA A 94 -5.72 3.37 9.66
CA ALA A 94 -4.51 3.17 8.88
C ALA A 94 -4.82 3.28 7.38
N GLY A 95 -3.86 3.73 6.59
CA GLY A 95 -4.01 3.84 5.15
C GLY A 95 -2.69 4.15 4.47
N SER A 96 -2.52 3.63 3.26
CA SER A 96 -1.30 3.74 2.46
C SER A 96 -1.27 5.00 1.60
N GLN A 97 -2.43 5.54 1.20
CA GLN A 97 -2.52 6.75 0.35
C GLN A 97 -2.48 8.03 1.20
N ARG A 98 -1.27 8.51 1.51
CA ARG A 98 -1.04 9.66 2.41
C ARG A 98 -1.86 10.90 2.05
N HIS A 99 -1.96 11.24 0.76
CA HIS A 99 -2.69 12.43 0.31
C HIS A 99 -4.21 12.30 0.52
N VAL A 100 -4.78 11.10 0.29
CA VAL A 100 -6.22 10.85 0.52
C VAL A 100 -6.51 10.89 2.01
N MET A 101 -5.74 10.14 2.81
CA MET A 101 -5.85 10.17 4.27
C MET A 101 -5.69 11.61 4.82
N GLY A 102 -4.66 12.32 4.38
CA GLY A 102 -4.46 13.72 4.74
C GLY A 102 -5.70 14.56 4.43
N SER A 103 -6.23 14.47 3.21
CA SER A 103 -7.43 15.21 2.80
C SER A 103 -8.65 14.89 3.66
N MET A 104 -8.87 13.62 4.04
CA MET A 104 -10.01 13.23 4.88
C MET A 104 -10.01 13.92 6.25
N PHE A 105 -8.83 14.14 6.83
CA PHE A 105 -8.70 14.66 8.20
C PHE A 105 -8.30 16.14 8.30
N THR A 106 -7.77 16.74 7.22
CA THR A 106 -7.33 18.14 7.21
C THR A 106 -8.19 19.09 6.38
N ASN A 107 -9.05 18.56 5.50
CA ASN A 107 -9.94 19.38 4.70
C ASN A 107 -11.24 19.72 5.45
N ALA A 108 -11.52 21.00 5.65
CA ALA A 108 -12.70 21.48 6.38
C ALA A 108 -14.05 21.03 5.79
N SER A 109 -14.11 20.65 4.51
CA SER A 109 -15.33 20.16 3.88
C SER A 109 -15.61 18.67 4.14
N ARG A 110 -14.69 17.96 4.80
CA ARG A 110 -14.80 16.51 5.04
C ARG A 110 -15.36 16.20 6.43
N PRO A 111 -16.17 15.12 6.58
CA PRO A 111 -16.77 14.75 7.87
C PRO A 111 -15.77 14.50 9.01
N PHE A 112 -14.59 13.96 8.69
CA PHE A 112 -13.54 13.66 9.68
C PHE A 112 -12.59 14.83 9.95
N TYR A 113 -12.88 16.05 9.46
CA TYR A 113 -12.03 17.20 9.70
C TYR A 113 -11.66 17.36 11.18
N GLN A 114 -10.37 17.47 11.46
CA GLN A 114 -9.79 17.66 12.81
C GLN A 114 -10.27 16.67 13.88
N SER A 115 -10.58 15.42 13.49
CA SER A 115 -11.15 14.44 14.42
C SER A 115 -10.15 13.43 14.95
N VAL A 116 -8.91 13.47 14.51
CA VAL A 116 -7.84 12.53 14.89
C VAL A 116 -6.53 13.23 15.15
N SER A 117 -5.63 12.55 15.85
CA SER A 117 -4.20 12.88 15.88
C SER A 117 -3.51 12.12 14.77
N MET A 118 -2.87 12.85 13.85
CA MET A 118 -2.14 12.24 12.72
C MET A 118 -0.79 11.71 13.18
N MET A 119 -0.46 10.50 12.77
CA MET A 119 0.86 9.90 12.93
C MET A 119 1.37 9.43 11.57
N TYR A 120 2.53 9.92 11.17
CA TYR A 120 3.18 9.52 9.94
C TYR A 120 4.26 8.48 10.25
N LEU A 121 4.20 7.34 9.56
CA LEU A 121 5.24 6.35 9.63
C LEU A 121 6.34 6.70 8.63
N GLU A 122 7.52 6.96 9.15
CA GLU A 122 8.73 7.16 8.35
C GLU A 122 9.37 5.82 8.01
N SER A 123 10.32 5.85 7.06
CA SER A 123 11.14 4.69 6.75
C SER A 123 11.90 4.21 7.99
N ILE A 124 12.05 2.90 8.16
CA ILE A 124 12.87 2.32 9.22
C ILE A 124 14.32 2.76 9.00
N GLU A 125 15.01 3.21 10.06
CA GLU A 125 16.41 3.64 9.98
C GLU A 125 17.31 2.54 9.41
N LEU A 126 18.23 2.91 8.53
CA LEU A 126 19.15 1.99 7.86
C LEU A 126 19.89 1.08 8.87
N SER A 127 20.41 1.65 9.97
CA SER A 127 21.14 0.90 10.99
C SER A 127 20.31 -0.24 11.59
N LYS A 128 19.02 0.00 11.82
CA LYS A 128 18.10 -1.04 12.31
C LYS A 128 17.88 -2.14 11.28
N TYR A 129 17.85 -1.78 10.00
CA TYR A 129 17.77 -2.75 8.91
C TYR A 129 19.03 -3.60 8.79
N GLU A 130 20.21 -2.99 8.93
CA GLU A 130 21.49 -3.69 8.90
C GLU A 130 21.60 -4.71 10.04
N ASP A 131 21.24 -4.30 11.26
CA ASP A 131 21.26 -5.20 12.42
C ASP A 131 20.24 -6.35 12.27
N PHE A 132 19.04 -6.03 11.79
CA PHE A 132 18.00 -7.02 11.52
C PHE A 132 18.45 -8.04 10.46
N ALA A 133 18.96 -7.58 9.32
CA ALA A 133 19.40 -8.44 8.23
C ALA A 133 20.56 -9.34 8.68
N ARG A 134 21.60 -8.75 9.33
CA ARG A 134 22.73 -9.50 9.88
C ARG A 134 22.24 -10.60 10.82
N GLY A 135 21.40 -10.26 11.80
CA GLY A 135 20.88 -11.25 12.76
C GLY A 135 20.08 -12.37 12.11
N TYR A 136 19.37 -12.10 11.00
CA TYR A 136 18.65 -13.13 10.27
C TYR A 136 19.57 -14.06 9.47
N PHE A 137 20.58 -13.51 8.79
CA PHE A 137 21.58 -14.30 8.06
C PHE A 137 22.38 -15.18 9.00
N GLU A 138 22.86 -14.64 10.13
CA GLU A 138 23.60 -15.38 11.16
C GLU A 138 22.78 -16.54 11.74
N LYS A 139 21.50 -16.31 12.09
CA LYS A 139 20.60 -17.36 12.57
C LYS A 139 20.42 -18.49 11.56
N GLY A 140 20.51 -18.19 10.28
CA GLY A 140 20.47 -19.15 9.19
C GLY A 140 21.83 -19.74 8.81
N GLY A 141 22.87 -19.48 9.60
CA GLY A 141 24.23 -19.96 9.34
C GLY A 141 24.87 -19.35 8.09
N ARG A 142 24.51 -18.09 7.77
CA ARG A 142 25.03 -17.32 6.62
C ARG A 142 25.61 -16.01 7.13
N GLU A 143 26.45 -15.40 6.32
CA GLU A 143 26.96 -14.06 6.54
C GLU A 143 26.41 -13.09 5.50
N ILE A 144 26.44 -11.80 5.77
CA ILE A 144 26.09 -10.73 4.83
C ILE A 144 27.19 -9.67 4.85
N GLU A 145 27.72 -9.37 3.67
CA GLU A 145 28.75 -8.36 3.46
C GLU A 145 28.27 -6.98 3.88
N GLN A 146 29.16 -6.21 4.49
CA GLN A 146 28.86 -4.83 4.89
C GLN A 146 28.54 -3.99 3.63
N GLY A 147 27.49 -3.17 3.72
CA GLY A 147 27.04 -2.30 2.64
C GLY A 147 25.92 -2.89 1.76
N VAL A 148 25.76 -4.22 1.70
CA VAL A 148 24.68 -4.85 0.90
C VAL A 148 23.31 -4.31 1.28
N VAL A 149 23.02 -4.20 2.57
CA VAL A 149 21.73 -3.67 3.06
C VAL A 149 21.59 -2.19 2.69
N ALA A 150 22.66 -1.41 2.83
CA ALA A 150 22.68 0.00 2.49
C ALA A 150 22.44 0.25 1.00
N ASP A 151 23.02 -0.56 0.11
CA ASP A 151 22.84 -0.47 -1.32
C ASP A 151 21.37 -0.71 -1.71
N ILE A 152 20.76 -1.76 -1.14
CA ILE A 152 19.34 -2.07 -1.39
C ILE A 152 18.46 -0.96 -0.81
N TYR A 153 18.73 -0.53 0.43
CA TYR A 153 17.96 0.49 1.11
C TYR A 153 17.94 1.80 0.33
N ASN A 154 19.11 2.28 -0.11
CA ASN A 154 19.24 3.51 -0.89
C ASN A 154 18.59 3.41 -2.27
N ARG A 155 18.69 2.26 -2.93
CA ARG A 155 18.08 2.03 -4.24
C ARG A 155 16.56 2.09 -4.21
N PHE A 156 15.94 1.73 -3.08
CA PHE A 156 14.48 1.65 -2.93
C PHE A 156 13.93 2.66 -1.91
N ASP A 157 14.68 3.75 -1.63
CA ASP A 157 14.27 4.84 -0.74
C ASP A 157 13.82 4.33 0.66
N GLY A 158 14.39 3.23 1.14
CA GLY A 158 14.06 2.62 2.44
C GLY A 158 12.66 2.01 2.53
N VAL A 159 11.97 1.83 1.41
CA VAL A 159 10.63 1.23 1.39
C VAL A 159 10.71 -0.24 1.81
N THR A 160 10.15 -0.52 2.99
CA THR A 160 10.24 -1.81 3.69
C THR A 160 9.95 -3.01 2.80
N TRP A 161 8.89 -2.94 2.00
CA TRP A 161 8.47 -4.06 1.17
C TRP A 161 9.54 -4.48 0.15
N TYR A 162 10.14 -3.52 -0.54
CA TYR A 162 11.20 -3.81 -1.53
C TYR A 162 12.46 -4.32 -0.87
N VAL A 163 12.89 -3.64 0.21
CA VAL A 163 14.11 -4.03 0.96
C VAL A 163 13.99 -5.46 1.47
N GLN A 164 12.88 -5.80 2.11
CA GLN A 164 12.64 -7.15 2.61
C GLN A 164 12.53 -8.18 1.50
N LYS A 165 11.87 -7.85 0.39
CA LYS A 165 11.71 -8.77 -0.75
C LYS A 165 13.07 -9.17 -1.33
N ILE A 166 13.98 -8.19 -1.49
CA ILE A 166 15.32 -8.44 -2.03
C ILE A 166 16.19 -9.18 -1.02
N LEU A 167 16.17 -8.77 0.26
CA LEU A 167 16.91 -9.47 1.31
C LEU A 167 16.46 -10.93 1.46
N ASN A 168 15.15 -11.19 1.35
CA ASN A 168 14.62 -12.56 1.34
C ASN A 168 15.12 -13.39 0.15
N MET A 169 15.16 -12.81 -1.05
CA MET A 169 15.70 -13.47 -2.23
C MET A 169 17.21 -13.73 -2.05
N LEU A 170 17.97 -12.73 -1.60
CA LEU A 170 19.40 -12.88 -1.32
C LEU A 170 19.65 -13.98 -0.29
N TYR A 171 18.87 -14.02 0.79
CA TYR A 171 18.96 -15.09 1.77
C TYR A 171 18.72 -16.48 1.14
N SER A 172 17.76 -16.59 0.22
CA SER A 172 17.43 -17.86 -0.42
C SER A 172 18.49 -18.36 -1.39
N ILE A 173 19.19 -17.45 -2.09
CA ILE A 173 20.25 -17.82 -3.04
C ILE A 173 21.64 -17.89 -2.40
N THR A 174 21.81 -17.37 -1.17
CA THR A 174 23.07 -17.51 -0.43
C THR A 174 23.21 -18.92 0.11
N PRO A 175 24.29 -19.66 -0.21
CA PRO A 175 24.49 -21.01 0.34
C PRO A 175 24.59 -21.02 1.86
N GLU A 176 24.26 -22.16 2.48
CA GLU A 176 24.56 -22.36 3.90
C GLU A 176 26.04 -22.24 4.16
N LYS A 177 26.40 -21.54 5.23
CA LYS A 177 27.80 -21.21 5.60
C LYS A 177 28.48 -20.31 4.56
N GLY A 178 27.72 -19.70 3.63
CA GLY A 178 28.20 -18.76 2.64
C GLY A 178 27.98 -17.32 3.06
N GLU A 179 28.59 -16.41 2.30
CA GLU A 179 28.47 -14.97 2.46
C GLU A 179 27.63 -14.38 1.32
N CYS A 180 26.59 -13.62 1.69
CA CYS A 180 25.83 -12.78 0.77
C CYS A 180 26.65 -11.55 0.39
N ARG A 181 26.97 -11.38 -0.88
CA ARG A 181 27.80 -10.28 -1.40
C ARG A 181 27.00 -9.33 -2.28
N ALA A 182 27.47 -8.09 -2.37
CA ALA A 182 26.83 -7.06 -3.22
C ALA A 182 26.66 -7.51 -4.68
N GLY A 183 27.61 -8.29 -5.21
CA GLY A 183 27.52 -8.87 -6.55
C GLY A 183 26.33 -9.82 -6.79
N MET A 184 25.64 -10.27 -5.74
CA MET A 184 24.45 -11.13 -5.83
C MET A 184 23.15 -10.32 -6.00
N ILE A 185 23.16 -9.01 -5.77
CA ILE A 185 21.96 -8.15 -5.89
C ILE A 185 21.34 -8.22 -7.29
N PRO A 186 22.09 -8.14 -8.40
CA PRO A 186 21.52 -8.26 -9.74
C PRO A 186 20.83 -9.59 -9.99
N GLU A 187 21.39 -10.70 -9.52
CA GLU A 187 20.78 -12.04 -9.63
C GLU A 187 19.47 -12.11 -8.84
N ALA A 188 19.47 -11.60 -7.60
CA ALA A 188 18.28 -11.55 -6.77
C ALA A 188 17.16 -10.72 -7.42
N LEU A 189 17.49 -9.56 -7.99
CA LEU A 189 16.56 -8.73 -8.74
C LEU A 189 16.02 -9.44 -9.96
N ASN A 190 16.87 -10.05 -10.76
CA ASN A 190 16.45 -10.79 -11.95
C ASN A 190 15.48 -11.93 -11.58
N ASN A 191 15.77 -12.70 -10.53
CA ASN A 191 14.88 -13.77 -10.06
C ASN A 191 13.51 -13.22 -9.62
N ILE A 192 13.47 -12.05 -8.97
CA ILE A 192 12.23 -11.38 -8.61
C ILE A 192 11.48 -10.95 -9.87
N LEU A 193 12.14 -10.27 -10.81
CA LEU A 193 11.51 -9.76 -12.04
C LEU A 193 10.96 -10.90 -12.91
N GLU A 194 11.69 -11.99 -13.07
CA GLU A 194 11.22 -13.18 -13.80
C GLU A 194 9.96 -13.79 -13.12
N SER A 195 9.87 -13.76 -11.78
CA SER A 195 8.68 -14.24 -11.08
C SER A 195 7.42 -13.39 -11.34
N TYR A 196 7.60 -12.10 -11.65
CA TYR A 196 6.50 -11.16 -11.96
C TYR A 196 6.28 -10.93 -13.46
N LYS A 197 7.13 -11.46 -14.32
CA LYS A 197 7.15 -11.19 -15.76
C LYS A 197 5.77 -11.27 -16.44
N TYR A 198 5.07 -12.37 -16.25
CA TYR A 198 3.74 -12.54 -16.86
C TYR A 198 2.71 -11.56 -16.30
N THR A 199 2.77 -11.25 -15.01
CA THR A 199 1.92 -10.24 -14.38
C THR A 199 2.18 -8.86 -14.97
N PHE A 200 3.44 -8.47 -15.12
CA PHE A 200 3.81 -7.18 -15.71
C PHE A 200 3.42 -7.08 -17.19
N GLN A 201 3.59 -8.15 -17.96
CA GLN A 201 3.14 -8.22 -19.35
C GLN A 201 1.61 -8.05 -19.45
N GLU A 202 0.86 -8.74 -18.59
CA GLU A 202 -0.60 -8.64 -18.56
C GLU A 202 -1.08 -7.23 -18.17
N ILE A 203 -0.46 -6.62 -17.16
CA ILE A 203 -0.72 -5.24 -16.76
C ILE A 203 -0.53 -4.30 -17.96
N LEU A 204 0.62 -4.39 -18.62
CA LEU A 204 0.94 -3.53 -19.76
C LEU A 204 0.01 -3.77 -20.96
N PHE A 205 -0.39 -5.01 -21.18
CA PHE A 205 -1.32 -5.38 -22.26
C PHE A 205 -2.74 -4.78 -22.05
N ARG A 206 -3.20 -4.71 -20.81
CA ARG A 206 -4.51 -4.16 -20.45
C ARG A 206 -4.57 -2.63 -20.45
N LEU A 207 -3.41 -1.96 -20.46
CA LEU A 207 -3.38 -0.50 -20.51
C LEU A 207 -3.77 0.02 -21.89
N PRO A 208 -4.62 1.09 -21.98
CA PRO A 208 -4.82 1.83 -23.20
C PRO A 208 -3.49 2.34 -23.76
N GLU A 209 -3.32 2.32 -25.08
CA GLU A 209 -2.03 2.62 -25.74
C GLU A 209 -1.44 3.96 -25.27
N ARG A 210 -2.26 5.01 -25.14
CA ARG A 210 -1.79 6.32 -24.65
C ARG A 210 -1.29 6.33 -23.21
N GLN A 211 -1.89 5.49 -22.36
CA GLN A 211 -1.41 5.31 -20.98
C GLN A 211 -0.10 4.52 -20.97
N LYS A 212 0.03 3.51 -21.81
CA LYS A 212 1.26 2.73 -21.95
C LYS A 212 2.44 3.58 -22.46
N GLU A 213 2.24 4.35 -23.54
CA GLU A 213 3.23 5.27 -24.07
C GLU A 213 3.73 6.26 -23.00
N LEU A 214 2.80 6.88 -22.25
CA LEU A 214 3.13 7.82 -21.20
C LEU A 214 3.82 7.15 -20.02
N LEU A 215 3.38 5.95 -19.60
CA LEU A 215 3.97 5.19 -18.53
C LEU A 215 5.46 4.87 -18.80
N ILE A 216 5.75 4.41 -20.02
CA ILE A 216 7.13 4.14 -20.47
C ILE A 216 7.96 5.43 -20.50
N ALA A 217 7.39 6.54 -20.99
CA ALA A 217 8.06 7.82 -21.00
C ALA A 217 8.41 8.34 -19.61
N ILE A 218 7.47 8.22 -18.65
CA ILE A 218 7.71 8.60 -17.24
C ILE A 218 8.80 7.70 -16.64
N ASN A 219 8.77 6.40 -16.93
CA ASN A 219 9.75 5.45 -16.40
C ASN A 219 11.18 5.76 -16.86
N LYS A 220 11.37 6.21 -18.10
CA LYS A 220 12.69 6.58 -18.63
C LYS A 220 13.33 7.80 -17.95
N GLU A 221 12.56 8.62 -17.29
CA GLU A 221 13.07 9.79 -16.52
C GLU A 221 13.39 9.44 -15.07
N ASP A 222 12.92 8.30 -14.55
CA ASP A 222 12.92 7.92 -13.14
C ASP A 222 12.17 8.95 -12.24
N ARG A 223 12.44 10.24 -12.43
CA ARG A 223 11.80 11.38 -11.75
C ARG A 223 11.28 12.35 -12.83
N ALA A 224 10.13 12.02 -13.42
CA ALA A 224 9.58 12.82 -14.49
C ALA A 224 8.90 14.09 -13.96
N GLU A 225 9.26 15.23 -14.52
CA GLU A 225 8.66 16.54 -14.21
C GLU A 225 8.00 17.12 -15.46
N ALA A 226 7.00 17.98 -15.23
CA ALA A 226 6.32 18.72 -16.31
C ALA A 226 5.93 17.84 -17.52
N VAL A 227 5.40 16.63 -17.26
CA VAL A 227 5.10 15.60 -18.27
C VAL A 227 4.11 16.04 -19.36
N THR A 228 3.35 17.12 -19.11
CA THR A 228 2.44 17.74 -20.08
C THR A 228 3.10 18.87 -20.90
N SER A 229 4.37 19.20 -20.64
CA SER A 229 5.08 20.26 -21.38
C SER A 229 5.33 19.86 -22.84
N GLY A 230 5.37 20.85 -23.72
CA GLY A 230 5.71 20.60 -25.13
C GLY A 230 7.08 19.94 -25.33
N THR A 231 8.04 20.21 -24.44
CA THR A 231 9.38 19.60 -24.45
C THR A 231 9.29 18.11 -24.15
N PHE A 232 8.57 17.70 -23.09
CA PHE A 232 8.41 16.29 -22.74
C PHE A 232 7.62 15.54 -23.81
N VAL A 233 6.50 16.12 -24.29
CA VAL A 233 5.67 15.54 -25.35
C VAL A 233 6.50 15.29 -26.61
N LYS A 234 7.33 16.26 -27.02
CA LYS A 234 8.20 16.13 -28.20
C LYS A 234 9.30 15.10 -27.96
N LYS A 235 9.95 15.10 -26.79
CA LYS A 235 11.04 14.17 -26.45
C LYS A 235 10.62 12.71 -26.59
N TYR A 236 9.40 12.39 -26.16
CA TYR A 236 8.87 11.02 -26.18
C TYR A 236 7.89 10.75 -27.32
N SER A 237 7.77 11.67 -28.28
CA SER A 237 6.87 11.55 -29.45
C SER A 237 5.41 11.27 -29.06
N LEU A 238 4.97 11.85 -27.93
CA LEU A 238 3.60 11.70 -27.45
C LEU A 238 2.65 12.58 -28.28
N PRO A 239 1.33 12.27 -28.35
CA PRO A 239 0.44 12.91 -29.33
C PRO A 239 0.22 14.40 -29.08
N SER A 240 -0.24 14.78 -27.89
CA SER A 240 -0.51 16.18 -27.53
C SER A 240 -0.55 16.35 -26.02
N PRO A 241 -0.32 17.58 -25.49
CA PRO A 241 -0.46 17.85 -24.06
C PRO A 241 -1.80 17.43 -23.45
N SER A 242 -2.91 17.66 -24.17
CA SER A 242 -4.25 17.28 -23.72
C SER A 242 -4.44 15.76 -23.65
N SER A 243 -3.92 15.02 -24.63
CA SER A 243 -3.94 13.56 -24.62
C SER A 243 -3.08 13.00 -23.46
N VAL A 244 -1.90 13.60 -23.23
CA VAL A 244 -1.04 13.26 -22.10
C VAL A 244 -1.74 13.51 -20.76
N GLN A 245 -2.46 14.64 -20.63
CA GLN A 245 -3.21 14.95 -19.41
C GLN A 245 -4.32 13.94 -19.12
N ALA A 246 -5.04 13.49 -20.15
CA ALA A 246 -6.07 12.46 -20.00
C ALA A 246 -5.46 11.09 -19.62
N ALA A 247 -4.34 10.71 -20.25
CA ALA A 247 -3.61 9.49 -19.91
C ALA A 247 -3.05 9.53 -18.49
N LEU A 248 -2.48 10.67 -18.09
CA LEU A 248 -1.92 10.92 -16.76
C LEU A 248 -2.96 10.74 -15.66
N LYS A 249 -4.16 11.31 -15.86
CA LYS A 249 -5.27 11.13 -14.94
C LYS A 249 -5.62 9.66 -14.75
N GLY A 250 -5.73 8.91 -15.84
CA GLY A 250 -6.05 7.48 -15.78
C GLY A 250 -4.94 6.62 -15.15
N LEU A 251 -3.67 7.00 -15.28
CA LEU A 251 -2.56 6.32 -14.61
C LEU A 251 -2.53 6.60 -13.11
N LEU A 252 -2.84 7.84 -12.69
CA LEU A 252 -2.95 8.21 -11.28
C LEU A 252 -4.15 7.52 -10.59
N GLU A 253 -5.32 7.51 -11.24
CA GLU A 253 -6.53 6.87 -10.73
C GLU A 253 -6.38 5.34 -10.55
N LYS A 254 -5.47 4.73 -11.30
CA LYS A 254 -5.18 3.30 -11.25
C LYS A 254 -3.93 2.96 -10.42
N ASP A 255 -3.35 3.93 -9.75
CA ASP A 255 -2.11 3.79 -8.95
C ASP A 255 -0.91 3.22 -9.74
N PHE A 256 -0.82 3.45 -11.05
CA PHE A 256 0.38 3.08 -11.81
C PHE A 256 1.55 4.02 -11.60
N ILE A 257 1.24 5.27 -11.27
CA ILE A 257 2.22 6.31 -10.99
C ILE A 257 1.86 7.07 -9.73
N THR A 258 2.86 7.60 -9.06
CA THR A 258 2.72 8.58 -7.97
C THR A 258 3.00 9.98 -8.49
N HIS A 259 2.46 10.97 -7.79
CA HIS A 259 2.74 12.38 -8.01
C HIS A 259 2.98 13.09 -6.68
N GLU A 260 4.23 13.38 -6.39
CA GLU A 260 4.63 14.06 -5.16
C GLU A 260 5.57 15.22 -5.50
N GLN A 261 5.30 16.40 -4.97
CA GLN A 261 6.14 17.60 -5.16
C GLN A 261 6.44 17.92 -6.63
N GLY A 262 5.49 17.67 -7.55
CA GLY A 262 5.67 17.92 -8.98
C GLY A 262 6.38 16.80 -9.75
N ILE A 263 6.81 15.75 -9.07
CA ILE A 263 7.53 14.62 -9.65
C ILE A 263 6.58 13.43 -9.83
N TYR A 264 6.59 12.85 -11.03
CA TYR A 264 5.90 11.62 -11.36
C TYR A 264 6.88 10.45 -11.37
N ARG A 265 6.50 9.33 -10.77
CA ARG A 265 7.28 8.09 -10.72
C ARG A 265 6.37 6.88 -10.88
N ILE A 266 6.92 5.78 -11.39
CA ILE A 266 6.22 4.49 -11.36
C ILE A 266 5.99 4.09 -9.91
N TYR A 267 4.76 3.70 -9.58
CA TYR A 267 4.39 3.28 -8.22
C TYR A 267 5.12 1.99 -7.82
N ASP A 268 5.01 0.95 -8.65
CA ASP A 268 5.73 -0.31 -8.42
C ASP A 268 7.16 -0.24 -9.00
N ARG A 269 8.16 -0.19 -8.12
CA ARG A 269 9.58 -0.07 -8.50
C ARG A 269 10.09 -1.28 -9.27
N PHE A 270 9.62 -2.50 -8.97
CA PHE A 270 9.99 -3.69 -9.75
C PHE A 270 9.40 -3.63 -11.16
N PHE A 271 8.16 -3.17 -11.29
CA PHE A 271 7.58 -2.93 -12.59
C PHE A 271 8.38 -1.88 -13.38
N GLY A 272 8.81 -0.80 -12.72
CA GLY A 272 9.68 0.22 -13.34
C GLY A 272 11.03 -0.35 -13.84
N ILE A 273 11.68 -1.18 -13.03
CA ILE A 273 12.93 -1.84 -13.44
C ILE A 273 12.67 -2.77 -14.63
N TRP A 274 11.61 -3.58 -14.57
CA TRP A 274 11.24 -4.46 -15.67
C TRP A 274 10.93 -3.70 -16.97
N LEU A 275 10.24 -2.55 -16.87
CA LEU A 275 9.98 -1.68 -18.03
C LEU A 275 11.28 -1.17 -18.67
N ASN A 276 12.29 -0.79 -17.88
CA ASN A 276 13.59 -0.33 -18.40
C ASN A 276 14.38 -1.42 -19.12
N GLU A 277 14.18 -2.69 -18.73
CA GLU A 277 14.86 -3.82 -19.37
C GLU A 277 14.18 -4.26 -20.69
N ASN A 278 12.89 -3.93 -20.87
CA ASN A 278 12.10 -4.44 -21.98
C ASN A 278 11.65 -3.37 -22.98
N TYR A 279 11.75 -2.08 -22.66
CA TYR A 279 11.29 -0.93 -23.47
C TYR A 279 12.25 0.27 -23.39
#